data_f8b8e55d91d4de305cae8ef39df2e796
#
_entry.id   f8b8e55d91d4de305cae8ef39df2e796
#
_cell.length_a   1.000
_cell.length_b   1.000
_cell.length_c   1.000
_cell.angle_alpha   90.00
_cell.angle_beta   90.00
_cell.angle_gamma   90.00
#
_symmetry.space_group_name_H-M   'P 1'
#
loop_
_entity.id
_entity.type
_entity.pdbx_description
1 polymer ?
#
loop_
_entity_poly.entity_id
_entity_poly.type
_entity_poly.pdbx_seq_one_letter_code
_entity_poly.pdbx_strand_id
1 'polypeptide(L)'
;MRRLLTGLVALALAGPASAQDPRTWTFDDNPEAPALEFGVSESDDVVIAFSCEPAAKRMSIVESVASKKLNPGTSVNFKLSAGTASLDLTGDAIANEADGTVSIEVNGVPNPRLFALLKVGPSLTIEVPGAKETIPLSGAAPHVAAFERLCLGKH
;
A
#
# COMPACT_ATOMS: atom_id res chain seq x y z
N MET A 1 19.07 42.56 -56.15
CA MET A 1 18.57 41.19 -55.82
C MET A 1 18.71 41.00 -54.30
N ARG A 2 17.62 41.15 -53.52
CA ARG A 2 17.57 40.98 -52.06
C ARG A 2 16.94 39.64 -51.76
N ARG A 3 17.71 38.71 -51.18
CA ARG A 3 17.21 37.40 -50.75
C ARG A 3 16.72 37.53 -49.27
N LEU A 4 15.42 37.39 -49.07
CA LEU A 4 14.82 37.26 -47.75
C LEU A 4 14.99 35.84 -47.29
N LEU A 5 15.70 35.62 -46.18
CA LEU A 5 15.76 34.32 -45.46
C LEU A 5 14.63 34.33 -44.45
N THR A 6 13.65 33.45 -44.67
CA THR A 6 12.55 33.18 -43.75
C THR A 6 13.02 32.14 -42.75
N GLY A 7 13.29 32.57 -41.50
CA GLY A 7 13.62 31.63 -40.43
C GLY A 7 12.37 30.96 -39.86
N LEU A 8 12.31 29.64 -39.92
CA LEU A 8 11.27 28.82 -39.31
C LEU A 8 11.60 28.65 -37.82
N VAL A 9 10.81 29.24 -36.94
CA VAL A 9 10.92 29.01 -35.47
C VAL A 9 10.08 27.77 -35.14
N ALA A 10 10.74 26.66 -34.81
CA ALA A 10 10.08 25.48 -34.30
C ALA A 10 9.77 25.65 -32.80
N LEU A 11 8.49 25.83 -32.45
CA LEU A 11 8.01 25.81 -31.07
C LEU A 11 7.99 24.34 -30.60
N ALA A 12 8.90 23.96 -29.72
CA ALA A 12 8.90 22.68 -29.02
C ALA A 12 7.80 22.74 -27.93
N LEU A 13 6.71 21.99 -28.11
CA LEU A 13 5.69 21.76 -27.07
C LEU A 13 6.28 20.78 -26.04
N ALA A 14 6.80 21.32 -24.95
CA ALA A 14 7.13 20.53 -23.76
C ALA A 14 5.80 20.17 -23.07
N GLY A 15 5.32 18.94 -23.27
CA GLY A 15 4.17 18.39 -22.52
C GLY A 15 4.51 18.30 -21.01
N PRO A 16 3.53 18.44 -20.12
CA PRO A 16 3.75 18.24 -18.70
C PRO A 16 4.22 16.80 -18.46
N ALA A 17 5.40 16.64 -17.90
CA ALA A 17 5.87 15.38 -17.36
C ALA A 17 4.96 15.05 -16.16
N SER A 18 4.09 14.05 -16.28
CA SER A 18 3.37 13.50 -15.15
C SER A 18 4.41 12.95 -14.17
N ALA A 19 4.51 13.55 -12.99
CA ALA A 19 5.31 12.98 -11.91
C ALA A 19 4.71 11.60 -11.59
N GLN A 20 5.48 10.54 -11.83
CA GLN A 20 5.08 9.19 -11.42
C GLN A 20 5.09 9.14 -9.90
N ASP A 21 4.06 8.49 -9.33
CA ASP A 21 4.01 8.18 -7.90
C ASP A 21 5.26 7.37 -7.53
N PRO A 22 6.12 7.82 -6.61
CA PRO A 22 7.35 7.11 -6.25
C PRO A 22 7.09 5.86 -5.41
N ARG A 23 5.84 5.62 -4.98
CA ARG A 23 5.45 4.49 -4.13
C ARG A 23 5.44 3.19 -4.92
N THR A 24 5.93 2.13 -4.31
CA THR A 24 6.01 0.78 -4.89
C THR A 24 5.81 -0.30 -3.84
N TRP A 25 5.58 -1.53 -4.27
CA TRP A 25 5.59 -2.70 -3.41
C TRP A 25 7.02 -3.11 -3.11
N THR A 26 7.33 -3.28 -1.82
CA THR A 26 8.59 -3.81 -1.32
C THR A 26 8.34 -5.04 -0.47
N PHE A 27 9.32 -5.93 -0.40
CA PHE A 27 9.23 -7.17 0.36
C PHE A 27 10.54 -7.43 1.11
N ASP A 28 10.44 -7.52 2.43
CA ASP A 28 11.51 -8.03 3.30
C ASP A 28 11.30 -9.54 3.49
N ASP A 29 12.26 -10.33 3.06
CA ASP A 29 12.23 -11.79 3.09
C ASP A 29 12.82 -12.38 4.37
N ASN A 30 12.98 -11.60 5.43
CA ASN A 30 13.41 -12.10 6.73
C ASN A 30 12.49 -13.26 7.18
N PRO A 31 13.00 -14.49 7.33
CA PRO A 31 12.14 -15.65 7.61
C PRO A 31 11.46 -15.61 8.98
N GLU A 32 11.98 -14.81 9.93
CA GLU A 32 11.41 -14.68 11.28
C GLU A 32 10.31 -13.62 11.34
N ALA A 33 10.43 -12.59 10.50
CA ALA A 33 9.49 -11.46 10.46
C ALA A 33 9.39 -10.89 9.03
N PRO A 34 8.89 -11.65 8.05
CA PRO A 34 8.72 -11.12 6.69
C PRO A 34 7.72 -9.99 6.66
N ALA A 35 7.96 -9.00 5.82
CA ALA A 35 7.09 -7.84 5.64
C ALA A 35 6.85 -7.53 4.15
N LEU A 36 5.63 -7.11 3.84
CA LEU A 36 5.21 -6.66 2.51
C LEU A 36 4.59 -5.27 2.66
N GLU A 37 5.11 -4.28 1.96
CA GLU A 37 4.72 -2.89 2.13
C GLU A 37 4.45 -2.20 0.79
N PHE A 38 3.51 -1.26 0.79
CA PHE A 38 3.34 -0.30 -0.29
C PHE A 38 3.62 1.11 0.22
N GLY A 39 4.64 1.74 -0.31
CA GLY A 39 5.10 3.06 0.10
C GLY A 39 6.30 3.54 -0.69
N VAL A 40 6.92 4.62 -0.26
CA VAL A 40 8.19 5.09 -0.79
C VAL A 40 9.32 4.30 -0.14
N SER A 41 10.13 3.62 -0.97
CA SER A 41 11.24 2.79 -0.48
C SER A 41 12.18 3.60 0.42
N GLU A 42 12.61 2.99 1.52
CA GLU A 42 13.54 3.56 2.49
C GLU A 42 13.05 4.89 3.13
N SER A 43 11.72 5.01 3.29
CA SER A 43 11.10 6.17 3.95
C SER A 43 9.95 5.75 4.86
N ASP A 44 9.47 6.68 5.68
CA ASP A 44 8.30 6.49 6.55
C ASP A 44 6.96 6.69 5.81
N ASP A 45 6.99 6.99 4.51
CA ASP A 45 5.78 7.14 3.68
C ASP A 45 5.29 5.76 3.23
N VAL A 46 4.62 5.06 4.14
CA VAL A 46 4.00 3.75 3.93
C VAL A 46 2.49 3.89 4.03
N VAL A 47 1.78 3.49 2.97
CA VAL A 47 0.31 3.51 2.93
C VAL A 47 -0.27 2.31 3.65
N ILE A 48 0.30 1.11 3.41
CA ILE A 48 -0.11 -0.12 4.06
C ILE A 48 1.08 -1.08 4.17
N ALA A 49 1.20 -1.69 5.33
CA ALA A 49 2.19 -2.73 5.64
C ALA A 49 1.51 -4.00 6.15
N PHE A 50 2.01 -5.13 5.71
CA PHE A 50 1.66 -6.45 6.20
C PHE A 50 2.92 -7.11 6.74
N SER A 51 2.87 -7.59 7.96
CA SER A 51 3.98 -8.35 8.54
C SER A 51 3.46 -9.62 9.21
N CYS A 52 4.31 -10.61 9.37
CA CYS A 52 3.96 -11.78 10.14
C CYS A 52 5.14 -12.32 10.95
N GLU A 53 4.81 -13.06 11.98
CA GLU A 53 5.74 -13.87 12.77
C GLU A 53 5.34 -15.34 12.59
N PRO A 54 5.95 -16.09 11.66
CA PRO A 54 5.52 -17.43 11.30
C PRO A 54 5.54 -18.41 12.49
N ALA A 55 6.57 -18.33 13.33
CA ALA A 55 6.70 -19.19 14.53
C ALA A 55 5.58 -18.95 15.54
N ALA A 56 5.13 -17.71 15.70
CA ALA A 56 4.04 -17.32 16.59
C ALA A 56 2.65 -17.41 15.92
N LYS A 57 2.60 -17.70 14.61
CA LYS A 57 1.37 -17.65 13.78
C LYS A 57 0.63 -16.33 13.95
N ARG A 58 1.35 -15.23 14.03
CA ARG A 58 0.80 -13.87 14.14
C ARG A 58 0.98 -13.11 12.84
N MET A 59 0.04 -12.25 12.57
CA MET A 59 0.07 -11.31 11.45
C MET A 59 -0.38 -9.94 11.93
N SER A 60 0.29 -8.91 11.48
CA SER A 60 -0.10 -7.52 11.68
C SER A 60 -0.36 -6.87 10.32
N ILE A 61 -1.34 -5.98 10.29
CA ILE A 61 -1.61 -5.09 9.16
C ILE A 61 -1.65 -3.68 9.74
N VAL A 62 -0.84 -2.78 9.19
CA VAL A 62 -0.87 -1.36 9.54
C VAL A 62 -1.24 -0.59 8.28
N GLU A 63 -2.30 0.22 8.35
CA GLU A 63 -2.67 1.15 7.28
C GLU A 63 -2.57 2.59 7.78
N SER A 64 -2.19 3.50 6.90
CA SER A 64 -1.90 4.90 7.22
C SER A 64 -2.70 5.89 6.35
N VAL A 65 -3.87 5.47 5.86
CA VAL A 65 -4.75 6.35 5.07
C VAL A 65 -5.28 7.48 5.95
N ALA A 66 -4.88 8.70 5.64
CA ALA A 66 -5.20 9.87 6.45
C ALA A 66 -6.71 10.12 6.53
N SER A 67 -7.27 10.11 7.73
CA SER A 67 -8.67 10.44 7.98
C SER A 67 -8.86 11.24 9.27
N LYS A 68 -9.64 12.32 9.15
CA LYS A 68 -10.04 13.16 10.30
C LYS A 68 -11.10 12.49 11.20
N LYS A 69 -11.62 11.33 10.81
CA LYS A 69 -12.63 10.58 11.59
C LYS A 69 -12.01 9.47 12.45
N LEU A 70 -10.70 9.27 12.36
CA LEU A 70 -10.01 8.33 13.21
C LEU A 70 -9.68 8.99 14.55
N ASN A 71 -10.07 8.32 15.63
CA ASN A 71 -9.77 8.76 16.99
C ASN A 71 -8.84 7.75 17.65
N PRO A 72 -7.61 8.15 18.05
CA PRO A 72 -6.67 7.25 18.73
C PRO A 72 -7.28 6.55 19.94
N GLY A 73 -6.93 5.28 20.12
CA GLY A 73 -7.43 4.45 21.21
C GLY A 73 -8.82 3.86 20.99
N THR A 74 -9.41 4.01 19.80
CA THR A 74 -10.70 3.41 19.46
C THR A 74 -10.55 2.25 18.50
N SER A 75 -11.44 1.27 18.60
CA SER A 75 -11.55 0.19 17.62
C SER A 75 -12.26 0.69 16.36
N VAL A 76 -11.72 0.36 15.19
CA VAL A 76 -12.16 0.86 13.89
C VAL A 76 -12.38 -0.28 12.92
N ASN A 77 -13.51 -0.25 12.21
CA ASN A 77 -13.76 -1.13 11.08
C ASN A 77 -13.29 -0.45 9.79
N PHE A 78 -12.57 -1.17 8.96
CA PHE A 78 -12.19 -0.73 7.63
C PHE A 78 -12.27 -1.88 6.62
N LYS A 79 -12.21 -1.55 5.34
CA LYS A 79 -12.38 -2.51 4.27
C LYS A 79 -11.22 -2.47 3.29
N LEU A 80 -10.73 -3.65 2.92
CA LEU A 80 -9.87 -3.86 1.78
C LEU A 80 -10.68 -4.45 0.64
N SER A 81 -10.52 -3.96 -0.60
CA SER A 81 -11.19 -4.53 -1.76
C SER A 81 -10.30 -4.50 -3.00
N ALA A 82 -10.41 -5.55 -3.83
CA ALA A 82 -9.72 -5.67 -5.12
C ALA A 82 -10.61 -6.44 -6.10
N GLY A 83 -10.86 -5.88 -7.28
CA GLY A 83 -11.81 -6.45 -8.23
C GLY A 83 -13.20 -6.60 -7.61
N THR A 84 -13.72 -7.84 -7.56
CA THR A 84 -15.01 -8.19 -6.93
C THR A 84 -14.87 -8.73 -5.51
N ALA A 85 -13.62 -8.91 -5.03
CA ALA A 85 -13.36 -9.43 -3.69
C ALA A 85 -13.24 -8.30 -2.66
N SER A 86 -13.66 -8.59 -1.43
CA SER A 86 -13.49 -7.67 -0.30
C SER A 86 -13.23 -8.42 1.01
N LEU A 87 -12.59 -7.72 1.94
CA LEU A 87 -12.28 -8.18 3.28
C LEU A 87 -12.54 -7.04 4.26
N ASP A 88 -13.48 -7.26 5.18
CA ASP A 88 -13.71 -6.35 6.30
C ASP A 88 -12.78 -6.73 7.45
N LEU A 89 -12.13 -5.74 8.03
CA LEU A 89 -11.15 -5.86 9.10
C LEU A 89 -11.54 -4.93 10.25
N THR A 90 -11.14 -5.32 11.46
CA THR A 90 -11.26 -4.49 12.65
C THR A 90 -9.89 -4.35 13.27
N GLY A 91 -9.48 -3.13 13.54
CA GLY A 91 -8.19 -2.79 14.15
C GLY A 91 -8.33 -1.69 15.16
N ASP A 92 -7.23 -1.30 15.76
CA ASP A 92 -7.15 -0.22 16.73
C ASP A 92 -6.51 1.01 16.10
N ALA A 93 -7.13 2.17 16.27
CA ALA A 93 -6.57 3.44 15.83
C ALA A 93 -5.44 3.88 16.79
N ILE A 94 -4.25 4.05 16.23
CA ILE A 94 -3.02 4.36 16.98
C ILE A 94 -2.47 5.71 16.52
N ALA A 95 -2.21 6.61 17.48
CA ALA A 95 -1.54 7.87 17.19
C ALA A 95 -0.05 7.65 16.93
N ASN A 96 0.46 8.23 15.85
CA ASN A 96 1.89 8.40 15.65
C ASN A 96 2.33 9.67 16.40
N GLU A 97 3.10 9.51 17.46
CA GLU A 97 3.56 10.62 18.29
C GLU A 97 4.54 11.55 17.56
N ALA A 98 5.19 11.08 16.50
CA ALA A 98 6.20 11.85 15.78
C ALA A 98 5.58 12.95 14.88
N ASP A 99 4.44 12.68 14.26
CA ASP A 99 3.82 13.57 13.26
C ASP A 99 2.33 13.86 13.52
N GLY A 100 1.73 13.21 14.55
CA GLY A 100 0.32 13.37 14.91
C GLY A 100 -0.65 12.70 13.93
N THR A 101 -0.18 11.88 13.03
CA THR A 101 -1.04 11.06 12.16
C THR A 101 -1.68 9.92 12.96
N VAL A 102 -2.73 9.31 12.41
CA VAL A 102 -3.39 8.15 13.01
C VAL A 102 -3.41 7.04 12.01
N SER A 103 -2.86 5.89 12.37
CA SER A 103 -2.93 4.63 11.63
C SER A 103 -3.91 3.66 12.25
N ILE A 104 -4.35 2.64 11.50
CA ILE A 104 -5.12 1.52 12.06
C ILE A 104 -4.22 0.28 12.03
N GLU A 105 -4.09 -0.36 13.19
CA GLU A 105 -3.34 -1.61 13.35
C GLU A 105 -4.30 -2.77 13.61
N VAL A 106 -4.16 -3.84 12.81
CA VAL A 106 -4.87 -5.10 12.97
C VAL A 106 -3.87 -6.16 13.40
N ASN A 107 -4.13 -6.82 14.50
CA ASN A 107 -3.36 -7.97 14.96
C ASN A 107 -4.22 -9.23 14.92
N GLY A 108 -3.69 -10.32 14.38
CA GLY A 108 -4.44 -11.57 14.24
C GLY A 108 -3.60 -12.73 13.74
N VAL A 109 -4.27 -13.70 13.15
CA VAL A 109 -3.62 -14.85 12.49
C VAL A 109 -3.54 -14.62 10.99
N PRO A 110 -2.54 -15.21 10.30
CA PRO A 110 -2.46 -15.14 8.84
C PRO A 110 -3.76 -15.58 8.16
N ASN A 111 -4.34 -14.70 7.36
CA ASN A 111 -5.64 -14.91 6.73
C ASN A 111 -5.48 -15.24 5.23
N PRO A 112 -5.81 -16.47 4.78
CA PRO A 112 -5.71 -16.85 3.36
C PRO A 112 -6.53 -15.95 2.42
N ARG A 113 -7.64 -15.36 2.88
CA ARG A 113 -8.46 -14.43 2.09
C ARG A 113 -7.71 -13.13 1.77
N LEU A 114 -6.87 -12.66 2.69
CA LEU A 114 -6.04 -11.49 2.46
C LEU A 114 -5.04 -11.73 1.32
N PHE A 115 -4.32 -12.86 1.35
CA PHE A 115 -3.38 -13.19 0.28
C PHE A 115 -4.08 -13.38 -1.07
N ALA A 116 -5.27 -13.98 -1.08
CA ALA A 116 -6.08 -14.09 -2.29
C ALA A 116 -6.49 -12.71 -2.82
N LEU A 117 -6.91 -11.79 -1.93
CA LEU A 117 -7.29 -10.42 -2.27
C LEU A 117 -6.15 -9.66 -2.94
N LEU A 118 -4.94 -9.76 -2.40
CA LEU A 118 -3.75 -9.07 -2.92
C LEU A 118 -3.26 -9.59 -4.29
N LYS A 119 -3.82 -10.71 -4.78
CA LYS A 119 -3.50 -11.32 -6.07
C LYS A 119 -4.53 -11.04 -7.15
N VAL A 120 -5.66 -10.39 -6.83
CA VAL A 120 -6.76 -10.17 -7.78
C VAL A 120 -6.91 -8.69 -8.14
N GLY A 121 -7.16 -8.45 -9.44
CA GLY A 121 -7.41 -7.11 -9.95
C GLY A 121 -6.16 -6.25 -10.14
N PRO A 122 -6.34 -5.05 -10.70
CA PRO A 122 -5.25 -4.12 -10.98
C PRO A 122 -4.89 -3.24 -9.78
N SER A 123 -5.77 -3.14 -8.77
CA SER A 123 -5.62 -2.22 -7.64
C SER A 123 -6.25 -2.76 -6.37
N LEU A 124 -5.72 -2.32 -5.24
CA LEU A 124 -6.27 -2.49 -3.90
C LEU A 124 -6.88 -1.17 -3.45
N THR A 125 -8.11 -1.21 -2.99
CA THR A 125 -8.78 -0.08 -2.35
C THR A 125 -8.83 -0.30 -0.84
N ILE A 126 -8.37 0.69 -0.10
CA ILE A 126 -8.39 0.78 1.35
C ILE A 126 -9.45 1.81 1.71
N GLU A 127 -10.49 1.41 2.42
CA GLU A 127 -11.60 2.29 2.81
C GLU A 127 -11.71 2.32 4.33
N VAL A 128 -11.41 3.48 4.91
CA VAL A 128 -11.49 3.76 6.35
C VAL A 128 -12.61 4.76 6.62
N PRO A 129 -13.10 4.91 7.86
CA PRO A 129 -14.09 5.94 8.18
C PRO A 129 -13.64 7.32 7.71
N GLY A 130 -14.36 7.87 6.72
CA GLY A 130 -14.14 9.22 6.19
C GLY A 130 -13.03 9.40 5.18
N ALA A 131 -12.33 8.33 4.78
CA ALA A 131 -11.31 8.37 3.72
C ALA A 131 -11.26 7.07 2.93
N LYS A 132 -10.67 7.17 1.73
CA LYS A 132 -10.48 6.05 0.82
C LYS A 132 -9.25 6.30 -0.01
N GLU A 133 -8.42 5.29 -0.14
CA GLU A 133 -7.26 5.31 -1.03
C GLU A 133 -7.25 4.08 -1.94
N THR A 134 -6.79 4.27 -3.17
CA THR A 134 -6.64 3.16 -4.13
C THR A 134 -5.20 3.13 -4.61
N ILE A 135 -4.54 1.99 -4.38
CA ILE A 135 -3.15 1.76 -4.72
C ILE A 135 -3.03 0.68 -5.80
N PRO A 136 -2.02 0.75 -6.68
CA PRO A 136 -1.82 -0.27 -7.71
C PRO A 136 -1.36 -1.60 -7.10
N LEU A 137 -1.83 -2.73 -7.66
CA LEU A 137 -1.31 -4.07 -7.39
C LEU A 137 -0.26 -4.51 -8.41
N SER A 138 0.09 -3.64 -9.37
CA SER A 138 1.18 -3.90 -10.31
C SER A 138 2.50 -4.10 -9.56
N GLY A 139 3.22 -5.18 -9.89
CA GLY A 139 4.46 -5.54 -9.19
C GLY A 139 4.28 -6.30 -7.86
N ALA A 140 3.08 -6.34 -7.29
CA ALA A 140 2.84 -7.02 -6.00
C ALA A 140 2.92 -8.55 -6.09
N ALA A 141 2.46 -9.15 -7.17
CA ALA A 141 2.22 -10.60 -7.27
C ALA A 141 3.38 -11.51 -6.83
N PRO A 142 4.64 -11.31 -7.28
CA PRO A 142 5.77 -12.14 -6.84
C PRO A 142 6.06 -11.97 -5.34
N HIS A 143 5.94 -10.76 -4.82
CA HIS A 143 6.15 -10.44 -3.41
C HIS A 143 5.04 -11.04 -2.53
N VAL A 144 3.78 -10.93 -2.94
CA VAL A 144 2.63 -11.54 -2.24
C VAL A 144 2.78 -13.06 -2.17
N ALA A 145 3.22 -13.71 -3.25
CA ALA A 145 3.43 -15.17 -3.26
C ALA A 145 4.54 -15.61 -2.30
N ALA A 146 5.64 -14.86 -2.25
CA ALA A 146 6.75 -15.13 -1.31
C ALA A 146 6.32 -14.88 0.14
N PHE A 147 5.66 -13.77 0.42
CA PHE A 147 5.13 -13.40 1.72
C PHE A 147 4.13 -14.45 2.25
N GLU A 148 3.14 -14.86 1.42
CA GLU A 148 2.18 -15.90 1.79
C GLU A 148 2.87 -17.22 2.17
N ARG A 149 3.87 -17.64 1.38
CA ARG A 149 4.60 -18.87 1.64
C ARG A 149 5.28 -18.84 3.01
N LEU A 150 5.96 -17.74 3.35
CA LEU A 150 6.62 -17.58 4.64
C LEU A 150 5.60 -17.51 5.79
N CYS A 151 4.57 -16.69 5.67
CA CYS A 151 3.56 -16.50 6.72
C CYS A 151 2.72 -17.75 7.01
N LEU A 152 2.46 -18.60 6.00
CA LEU A 152 1.70 -19.84 6.18
C LEU A 152 2.58 -21.07 6.43
N GLY A 153 3.91 -20.93 6.47
CA GLY A 153 4.84 -22.03 6.65
C GLY A 153 4.74 -23.10 5.55
N LYS A 154 4.39 -22.70 4.34
CA LYS A 154 4.33 -23.59 3.17
C LYS A 154 5.74 -23.65 2.55
N HIS A 155 6.41 -24.76 2.73
CA HIS A 155 7.72 -25.05 2.12
C HIS A 155 7.57 -25.72 0.75
#